data_c311573929696982a2c1ec83b7b2a6bc
#
_entry.id   c311573929696982a2c1ec83b7b2a6bc
#
_cell.length_a   1.000
_cell.length_b   1.000
_cell.length_c   1.000
_cell.angle_alpha   90.00
_cell.angle_beta   90.00
_cell.angle_gamma   90.00
#
_symmetry.space_group_name_H-M   'P 1'
#
loop_
_entity.id
_entity.type
_entity.pdbx_description
1 polymer ?
#
loop_
_entity_poly.entity_id
_entity_poly.type
_entity_poly.pdbx_seq_one_letter_code
_entity_poly.pdbx_strand_id
1 'polypeptide(L)'
;SNTITIIMGKDNRLFWYQQAVADVKAADLNETDYSAKGIRSEIQKKKIAALDSSKFTVIIKPTDEANFKNTVDILDEMEITGNKLFALVDLQQNEVDAYKEKMKTPKANN
;
A
#
# COMPACT_ATOMS: atom_id res chain seq x y z
N SER A 1 4.75 -14.04 3.26
CA SER A 1 5.43 -12.79 3.61
C SER A 1 4.81 -12.15 4.86
N ASN A 2 5.64 -11.52 5.68
CA ASN A 2 5.17 -10.79 6.86
C ASN A 2 5.05 -9.28 6.61
N THR A 3 5.13 -8.84 5.35
CA THR A 3 5.13 -7.42 5.02
C THR A 3 4.20 -7.14 3.85
N ILE A 4 3.46 -6.02 3.93
CA ILE A 4 2.77 -5.43 2.80
C ILE A 4 3.25 -3.98 2.64
N THR A 5 3.52 -3.57 1.41
CA THR A 5 3.91 -2.19 1.11
C THR A 5 2.76 -1.49 0.39
N ILE A 6 2.40 -0.31 0.86
CA ILE A 6 1.29 0.49 0.35
C ILE A 6 1.85 1.79 -0.22
N ILE A 7 1.52 2.09 -1.48
CA ILE A 7 1.91 3.32 -2.15
C ILE A 7 0.66 4.18 -2.34
N MET A 8 0.70 5.41 -1.84
CA MET A 8 -0.40 6.38 -1.95
C MET A 8 -0.10 7.37 -3.06
N GLY A 9 -0.97 7.43 -4.06
CA GLY A 9 -0.78 8.25 -5.24
C GLY A 9 -1.76 9.40 -5.38
N LYS A 10 -1.72 9.99 -6.55
CA LYS A 10 -2.60 11.09 -6.97
C LYS A 10 -4.04 10.62 -7.08
N ASP A 11 -4.97 11.54 -6.86
CA ASP A 11 -6.42 11.31 -7.04
C ASP A 11 -6.95 10.15 -6.21
N ASN A 12 -6.43 10.00 -4.99
CA ASN A 12 -6.81 8.93 -4.05
C ASN A 12 -6.53 7.53 -4.61
N ARG A 13 -5.65 7.40 -5.57
CA ARG A 13 -5.25 6.10 -6.08
C ARG A 13 -4.29 5.44 -5.10
N LEU A 14 -4.47 4.14 -4.90
CA LEU A 14 -3.80 3.38 -3.86
C LEU A 14 -3.34 2.05 -4.42
N PHE A 15 -2.09 1.69 -4.15
CA PHE A 15 -1.49 0.45 -4.66
C PHE A 15 -0.81 -0.30 -3.54
N TRP A 16 -0.71 -1.63 -3.68
CA TRP A 16 0.04 -2.44 -2.72
C TRP A 16 0.82 -3.53 -3.43
N TYR A 17 1.85 -4.00 -2.78
CA TYR A 17 2.64 -5.13 -3.25
C TYR A 17 3.30 -5.84 -2.07
N GLN A 18 3.78 -7.09 -2.30
CA GLN A 18 4.50 -7.86 -1.27
C GLN A 18 5.87 -8.35 -1.72
N GLN A 19 6.26 -8.14 -2.96
CA GLN A 19 7.59 -8.53 -3.45
C GLN A 19 8.70 -7.75 -2.72
N ALA A 20 9.94 -8.19 -2.88
CA ALA A 20 11.09 -7.43 -2.42
C ALA A 20 11.13 -6.08 -3.13
N VAL A 21 11.42 -5.01 -2.39
CA VAL A 21 11.36 -3.65 -2.95
C VAL A 21 12.25 -3.49 -4.19
N ALA A 22 13.42 -4.12 -4.21
CA ALA A 22 14.35 -4.01 -5.34
C ALA A 22 13.82 -4.61 -6.64
N ASP A 23 12.84 -5.51 -6.55
CA ASP A 23 12.32 -6.25 -7.71
C ASP A 23 10.99 -5.70 -8.20
N VAL A 24 10.39 -4.71 -7.54
CA VAL A 24 9.06 -4.24 -7.88
C VAL A 24 9.04 -3.48 -9.20
N LYS A 25 8.03 -3.79 -10.02
CA LYS A 25 7.76 -3.14 -11.30
C LYS A 25 6.29 -2.74 -11.35
N ALA A 26 5.91 -1.93 -12.33
CA ALA A 26 4.53 -1.45 -12.48
C ALA A 26 3.51 -2.60 -12.46
N ALA A 27 3.81 -3.71 -13.12
CA ALA A 27 2.90 -4.86 -13.19
C ALA A 27 2.67 -5.52 -11.82
N ASP A 28 3.56 -5.30 -10.86
CA ASP A 28 3.45 -5.87 -9.52
C ASP A 28 2.55 -5.04 -8.60
N LEU A 29 2.23 -3.80 -8.99
CA LEU A 29 1.40 -2.91 -8.18
C LEU A 29 -0.08 -3.27 -8.34
N ASN A 30 -0.71 -3.64 -7.26
CA ASN A 30 -2.12 -4.01 -7.22
C ASN A 30 -2.93 -2.78 -6.80
N GLU A 31 -3.83 -2.31 -7.65
CA GLU A 31 -4.65 -1.17 -7.32
C GLU A 31 -5.82 -1.55 -6.41
N THR A 32 -6.09 -0.70 -5.42
CA THR A 32 -7.19 -0.84 -4.50
C THR A 32 -7.73 0.57 -4.17
N ASP A 33 -8.54 0.68 -3.14
CA ASP A 33 -9.07 1.97 -2.68
C ASP A 33 -9.07 2.03 -1.15
N TYR A 34 -9.52 3.16 -0.59
CA TYR A 34 -9.52 3.39 0.85
C TYR A 34 -10.75 2.82 1.56
N SER A 35 -11.57 2.03 0.87
CA SER A 35 -12.80 1.47 1.46
C SER A 35 -12.52 0.22 2.31
N ALA A 36 -13.55 -0.19 3.07
CA ALA A 36 -13.49 -1.43 3.85
C ALA A 36 -13.29 -2.67 2.97
N LYS A 37 -13.83 -2.68 1.75
CA LYS A 37 -13.67 -3.77 0.78
C LYS A 37 -12.36 -3.65 0.00
N GLY A 38 -11.71 -2.51 0.05
CA GLY A 38 -10.43 -2.24 -0.60
C GLY A 38 -9.26 -2.55 0.33
N ILE A 39 -8.51 -1.51 0.71
CA ILE A 39 -7.24 -1.68 1.44
C ILE A 39 -7.41 -2.42 2.77
N ARG A 40 -8.50 -2.16 3.49
CA ARG A 40 -8.74 -2.86 4.76
C ARG A 40 -8.80 -4.37 4.56
N SER A 41 -9.56 -4.81 3.57
CA SER A 41 -9.69 -6.22 3.23
C SER A 41 -8.34 -6.82 2.83
N GLU A 42 -7.56 -6.11 2.03
CA GLU A 42 -6.25 -6.59 1.60
C GLU A 42 -5.27 -6.73 2.77
N ILE A 43 -5.24 -5.75 3.66
CA ILE A 43 -4.39 -5.82 4.86
C ILE A 43 -4.77 -7.01 5.71
N GLN A 44 -6.07 -7.20 5.96
CA GLN A 44 -6.55 -8.31 6.79
C GLN A 44 -6.22 -9.67 6.18
N LYS A 45 -6.42 -9.83 4.87
CA LYS A 45 -6.09 -11.08 4.17
C LYS A 45 -4.60 -11.40 4.25
N LYS A 46 -3.75 -10.40 4.04
CA LYS A 46 -2.29 -10.60 4.06
C LYS A 46 -1.79 -10.88 5.47
N LYS A 47 -2.38 -10.26 6.48
CA LYS A 47 -2.05 -10.52 7.88
C LYS A 47 -2.39 -11.95 8.27
N ILE A 48 -3.59 -12.44 7.88
CA ILE A 48 -4.00 -13.81 8.15
C ILE A 48 -3.07 -14.82 7.44
N ALA A 49 -2.65 -14.51 6.21
CA ALA A 49 -1.78 -15.38 5.41
C ALA A 49 -0.29 -15.25 5.78
N ALA A 50 0.07 -14.33 6.68
CA ALA A 50 1.46 -14.12 7.06
C ALA A 50 2.02 -15.35 7.79
N LEU A 51 3.32 -15.61 7.61
CA LEU A 51 4.02 -16.69 8.31
C LEU A 51 3.94 -16.53 9.83
N ASP A 52 4.00 -15.28 10.29
CA ASP A 52 3.84 -14.92 11.69
C ASP A 52 3.05 -13.61 11.75
N SER A 53 1.76 -13.71 12.06
CA SER A 53 0.87 -12.55 12.07
C SER A 53 1.27 -11.52 13.14
N SER A 54 1.96 -11.94 14.21
CA SER A 54 2.44 -11.03 15.25
C SER A 54 3.56 -10.12 14.75
N LYS A 55 4.23 -10.51 13.66
CA LYS A 55 5.32 -9.74 13.03
C LYS A 55 4.88 -9.06 11.75
N PHE A 56 3.60 -9.18 11.38
CA PHE A 56 3.10 -8.57 10.16
C PHE A 56 3.28 -7.05 10.21
N THR A 57 3.94 -6.51 9.20
CA THR A 57 4.33 -5.09 9.15
C THR A 57 3.75 -4.44 7.91
N VAL A 58 3.20 -3.24 8.07
CA VAL A 58 2.69 -2.43 6.97
C VAL A 58 3.66 -1.28 6.72
N ILE A 59 4.22 -1.24 5.51
CA ILE A 59 5.11 -0.15 5.08
C ILE A 59 4.27 0.83 4.26
N ILE A 60 4.20 2.07 4.70
CA ILE A 60 3.36 3.10 4.10
C ILE A 60 4.25 4.09 3.37
N LYS A 61 4.04 4.26 2.06
CA LYS A 61 4.88 5.09 1.20
C LYS A 61 4.03 6.11 0.44
N PRO A 62 3.82 7.30 1.01
CA PRO A 62 3.13 8.36 0.27
C PRO A 62 4.03 8.91 -0.83
N THR A 63 3.48 9.06 -2.03
CA THR A 63 4.16 9.78 -3.11
C THR A 63 3.99 11.29 -2.89
N ASP A 64 4.75 12.09 -3.63
CA ASP A 64 4.63 13.55 -3.58
C ASP A 64 3.24 14.04 -4.03
N GLU A 65 2.49 13.18 -4.72
CA GLU A 65 1.16 13.50 -5.24
C GLU A 65 0.03 13.10 -4.29
N ALA A 66 0.33 12.39 -3.21
CA ALA A 66 -0.66 12.05 -2.19
C ALA A 66 -1.01 13.29 -1.38
N ASN A 67 -2.26 13.37 -0.90
CA ASN A 67 -2.67 14.45 -0.03
C ASN A 67 -2.62 14.02 1.44
N PHE A 68 -2.75 15.00 2.35
CA PHE A 68 -2.69 14.75 3.79
C PHE A 68 -3.79 13.79 4.25
N LYS A 69 -4.99 13.92 3.68
CA LYS A 69 -6.11 13.04 4.02
C LYS A 69 -5.79 11.58 3.73
N ASN A 70 -5.05 11.30 2.66
CA ASN A 70 -4.65 9.93 2.33
C ASN A 70 -3.83 9.31 3.47
N THR A 71 -2.90 10.07 4.03
CA THR A 71 -2.08 9.61 5.16
C THR A 71 -2.93 9.37 6.40
N VAL A 72 -3.83 10.30 6.72
CA VAL A 72 -4.75 10.14 7.86
C VAL A 72 -5.59 8.88 7.70
N ASP A 73 -6.14 8.66 6.51
CA ASP A 73 -7.00 7.51 6.23
C ASP A 73 -6.24 6.18 6.40
N ILE A 74 -4.98 6.11 5.95
CA ILE A 74 -4.18 4.89 6.11
C ILE A 74 -3.81 4.66 7.59
N LEU A 75 -3.50 5.71 8.34
CA LEU A 75 -3.23 5.56 9.76
C LEU A 75 -4.46 5.10 10.54
N ASP A 76 -5.64 5.59 10.15
CA ASP A 76 -6.90 5.10 10.71
C ASP A 76 -7.08 3.59 10.41
N GLU A 77 -6.72 3.15 9.22
CA GLU A 77 -6.79 1.73 8.85
C GLU A 77 -5.86 0.86 9.72
N MET A 78 -4.71 1.39 10.14
CA MET A 78 -3.83 0.65 11.05
C MET A 78 -4.54 0.39 12.38
N GLU A 79 -5.23 1.38 12.92
CA GLU A 79 -5.99 1.24 14.16
C GLU A 79 -7.16 0.27 13.98
N ILE A 80 -7.96 0.46 12.93
CA ILE A 80 -9.15 -0.37 12.65
C ILE A 80 -8.76 -1.84 12.49
N THR A 81 -7.65 -2.13 11.81
CA THR A 81 -7.20 -3.49 11.54
C THR A 81 -6.33 -4.07 12.66
N GLY A 82 -6.07 -3.28 13.70
CA GLY A 82 -5.24 -3.73 14.82
C GLY A 82 -3.77 -3.93 14.48
N ASN A 83 -3.26 -3.24 13.49
CA ASN A 83 -1.85 -3.32 13.10
C ASN A 83 -1.04 -2.31 13.89
N LYS A 84 -0.11 -2.82 14.72
CA LYS A 84 0.77 -1.98 15.55
C LYS A 84 2.14 -1.78 14.91
N LEU A 85 2.53 -2.65 13.99
CA LEU A 85 3.82 -2.58 13.30
C LEU A 85 3.61 -1.93 11.94
N PHE A 86 3.90 -0.63 11.85
CA PHE A 86 3.84 0.10 10.59
C PHE A 86 4.85 1.24 10.60
N ALA A 87 5.25 1.68 9.42
CA ALA A 87 6.19 2.79 9.28
C ALA A 87 5.87 3.59 8.01
N LEU A 88 6.04 4.92 8.09
CA LEU A 88 6.02 5.79 6.93
C LEU A 88 7.45 5.91 6.41
N VAL A 89 7.66 5.54 5.16
CA VAL A 89 8.99 5.46 4.54
C VAL A 89 8.92 6.08 3.14
N ASP A 90 10.01 6.68 2.71
CA ASP A 90 10.10 7.24 1.36
C ASP A 90 10.18 6.13 0.30
N LEU A 91 9.65 6.41 -0.90
CA LEU A 91 9.81 5.51 -2.03
C LEU A 91 11.27 5.47 -2.48
N GLN A 92 11.73 4.28 -2.90
CA GLN A 92 12.98 4.15 -3.64
C GLN A 92 12.71 4.51 -5.11
N GLN A 93 13.78 4.79 -5.85
CA GLN A 93 13.63 5.27 -7.23
C GLN A 93 12.86 4.28 -8.12
N ASN A 94 13.12 2.99 -7.98
CA ASN A 94 12.41 1.98 -8.76
C ASN A 94 10.92 1.93 -8.42
N GLU A 95 10.55 2.23 -7.18
CA GLU A 95 9.15 2.33 -6.78
C GLU A 95 8.50 3.56 -7.40
N VAL A 96 9.21 4.69 -7.44
CA VAL A 96 8.72 5.90 -8.11
C VAL A 96 8.48 5.62 -9.60
N ASP A 97 9.43 4.95 -10.25
CA ASP A 97 9.31 4.59 -11.66
C ASP A 97 8.13 3.65 -11.91
N ALA A 98 7.98 2.64 -11.07
CA ALA A 98 6.84 1.70 -11.15
C ALA A 98 5.51 2.43 -10.97
N TYR A 99 5.43 3.33 -9.99
CA TYR A 99 4.23 4.13 -9.73
C TYR A 99 3.89 5.00 -10.94
N LYS A 100 4.86 5.73 -11.48
CA LYS A 100 4.63 6.62 -12.65
C LYS A 100 4.14 5.84 -13.85
N GLU A 101 4.71 4.67 -14.10
CA GLU A 101 4.28 3.81 -15.21
C GLU A 101 2.86 3.31 -14.97
N LYS A 102 2.55 2.87 -13.75
CA LYS A 102 1.20 2.40 -13.39
C LYS A 102 0.16 3.51 -13.52
N MET A 103 0.51 4.74 -13.20
CA MET A 103 -0.39 5.89 -13.29
C MET A 103 -0.78 6.24 -14.73
N LYS A 104 -0.07 5.74 -15.72
CA LYS A 104 -0.46 5.89 -17.13
C LYS A 104 -1.70 5.06 -17.48
N THR A 105 -2.01 4.05 -16.68
CA THR A 105 -3.23 3.26 -16.86
C THR A 105 -4.41 3.97 -16.18
N PRO A 106 -5.64 3.82 -16.68
CA PRO A 106 -6.82 4.38 -16.01
C PRO A 106 -7.00 3.80 -14.61
N LYS A 107 -7.61 4.59 -13.71
CA LYS A 107 -7.96 4.12 -12.38
C LYS A 107 -8.85 2.88 -12.47
N ALA A 108 -8.55 1.87 -11.65
CA ALA A 108 -9.36 0.65 -11.60
C ALA A 108 -10.78 0.96 -11.11
N ASN A 109 -11.77 0.32 -11.75
CA ASN A 109 -13.16 0.35 -11.29
C ASN A 109 -13.38 -0.80 -10.30
N ASN A 110 -13.77 -0.43 -9.10
CA ASN A 110 -14.06 -1.41 -8.05
C ASN A 110 -15.55 -1.50 -7.76
#